data_8770eae52abb9057ef47f30a804c37be
#
_entry.id   8770eae52abb9057ef47f30a804c37be
#
_cell.length_a   1.000
_cell.length_b   1.000
_cell.length_c   1.000
_cell.angle_alpha   90.00
_cell.angle_beta   90.00
_cell.angle_gamma   90.00
#
_symmetry.space_group_name_H-M   'P 1'
#
loop_
_entity.id
_entity.type
_entity.pdbx_description
1 polymer ?
#
loop_
_entity_poly.entity_id
_entity_poly.type
_entity_poly.pdbx_seq_one_letter_code
_entity_poly.pdbx_strand_id
1 'polypeptide(L)'
;MYRLIVKRFLAIFYPPAEYNKVSVTIEVENGQNKEEFSCSGKVCLNPGYLEVLKGKSTESTQNVDKTQENTDDEVDSLVILAELKKGKEVDVINYETKEAQTNPPTRYNSGSMILAMENAGKLIEDEELREQIKGAGIGTSATRAEIMKKLERIQYIQINDKTQIITPTQKGEIIYDIVNNSMPDMLNPKLTASWEKGLDMVAKKEIQSDEFMGKLEKYIHSKFNRLVVKY
;
A
#
# COMPACT_ATOMS: atom_id res chain seq x y z
N MET A 1 7.92 -13.84 -18.30
CA MET A 1 9.03 -13.44 -17.39
C MET A 1 10.17 -12.76 -18.15
N TYR A 2 10.90 -13.39 -19.05
CA TYR A 2 12.07 -12.83 -19.76
C TYR A 2 11.79 -11.44 -20.39
N ARG A 3 10.71 -11.30 -21.18
CA ARG A 3 10.32 -10.02 -21.80
C ARG A 3 10.12 -8.88 -20.77
N LEU A 4 9.59 -9.19 -19.60
CA LEU A 4 9.39 -8.19 -18.54
C LEU A 4 10.74 -7.71 -17.98
N ILE A 5 11.66 -8.64 -17.74
CA ILE A 5 13.01 -8.33 -17.25
C ILE A 5 13.76 -7.47 -18.26
N VAL A 6 13.74 -7.87 -19.54
CA VAL A 6 14.39 -7.11 -20.61
C VAL A 6 13.79 -5.70 -20.73
N LYS A 7 12.45 -5.55 -20.72
CA LYS A 7 11.81 -4.24 -20.78
C LYS A 7 12.20 -3.36 -19.58
N ARG A 8 12.22 -3.91 -18.37
CA ARG A 8 12.64 -3.18 -17.18
C ARG A 8 14.11 -2.75 -17.25
N PHE A 9 14.98 -3.63 -17.73
CA PHE A 9 16.40 -3.30 -17.93
C PHE A 9 16.59 -2.19 -18.98
N LEU A 10 15.93 -2.29 -20.12
CA LEU A 10 15.99 -1.25 -21.16
C LEU A 10 15.42 0.07 -20.68
N ALA A 11 14.37 0.07 -19.87
CA ALA A 11 13.75 1.28 -19.31
C ALA A 11 14.72 2.13 -18.47
N ILE A 12 15.80 1.55 -17.93
CA ILE A 12 16.81 2.28 -17.14
C ILE A 12 17.58 3.30 -18.01
N PHE A 13 17.71 3.04 -19.31
CA PHE A 13 18.44 3.90 -20.25
C PHE A 13 17.57 5.00 -20.89
N TYR A 14 16.27 5.03 -20.58
CA TYR A 14 15.34 6.04 -21.06
C TYR A 14 15.15 7.16 -20.06
N PRO A 15 14.86 8.39 -20.52
CA PRO A 15 14.57 9.50 -19.63
C PRO A 15 13.33 9.23 -18.78
N PRO A 16 13.15 9.94 -17.65
CA PRO A 16 11.94 9.83 -16.84
C PRO A 16 10.71 10.28 -17.65
N ALA A 17 9.55 9.74 -17.27
CA ALA A 17 8.29 10.23 -17.83
C ALA A 17 7.94 11.59 -17.22
N GLU A 18 7.63 12.56 -18.07
CA GLU A 18 7.29 13.92 -17.69
C GLU A 18 5.79 14.13 -17.77
N TYR A 19 5.24 14.73 -16.73
CA TYR A 19 3.80 14.98 -16.62
C TYR A 19 3.55 16.43 -16.24
N ASN A 20 2.54 17.02 -16.86
CA ASN A 20 1.95 18.27 -16.38
C ASN A 20 0.77 17.94 -15.44
N LYS A 21 0.83 18.42 -14.19
CA LYS A 21 -0.28 18.29 -13.25
C LYS A 21 -0.97 19.65 -13.11
N VAL A 22 -2.22 19.67 -13.49
CA VAL A 22 -3.08 20.84 -13.35
C VAL A 22 -4.04 20.60 -12.19
N SER A 23 -4.15 21.57 -11.29
CA SER A 23 -5.15 21.59 -10.22
C SER A 23 -5.83 22.95 -10.25
N VAL A 24 -7.14 22.96 -10.36
CA VAL A 24 -7.95 24.16 -10.39
C VAL A 24 -8.95 24.08 -9.24
N THR A 25 -9.06 25.16 -8.47
CA THR A 25 -10.10 25.34 -7.47
C THR A 25 -10.95 26.53 -7.92
N ILE A 26 -12.25 26.31 -8.05
CA ILE A 26 -13.25 27.32 -8.43
C ILE A 26 -14.04 27.63 -7.16
N GLU A 27 -14.09 28.90 -6.79
CA GLU A 27 -14.91 29.39 -5.70
C GLU A 27 -16.20 29.96 -6.26
N VAL A 28 -17.33 29.51 -5.74
CA VAL A 28 -18.64 30.02 -6.09
C VAL A 28 -19.24 30.71 -4.88
N GLU A 29 -19.52 31.99 -5.02
CA GLU A 29 -20.11 32.81 -3.95
C GLU A 29 -21.56 33.14 -4.25
N ASN A 30 -22.43 32.92 -3.27
CA ASN A 30 -23.82 33.35 -3.31
C ASN A 30 -24.15 34.06 -1.98
N GLY A 31 -23.89 35.36 -1.95
CA GLY A 31 -24.14 36.23 -0.79
C GLY A 31 -23.26 35.84 0.41
N GLN A 32 -23.83 35.09 1.36
CA GLN A 32 -23.12 34.68 2.58
C GLN A 32 -22.49 33.26 2.49
N ASN A 33 -22.82 32.48 1.47
CA ASN A 33 -22.35 31.13 1.30
C ASN A 33 -21.25 31.10 0.25
N LYS A 34 -20.19 30.39 0.57
CA LYS A 34 -19.04 30.15 -0.32
C LYS A 34 -18.80 28.65 -0.42
N GLU A 35 -18.79 28.14 -1.65
CA GLU A 35 -18.54 26.74 -1.96
C GLU A 35 -17.34 26.61 -2.86
N GLU A 36 -16.51 25.59 -2.62
CA GLU A 36 -15.29 25.31 -3.37
C GLU A 36 -15.44 24.04 -4.19
N PHE A 37 -15.19 24.15 -5.49
CA PHE A 37 -15.14 23.03 -6.41
C PHE A 37 -13.70 22.81 -6.87
N SER A 38 -13.15 21.62 -6.66
CA SER A 38 -11.79 21.28 -7.06
C SER A 38 -11.77 20.27 -8.20
N CYS A 39 -10.94 20.53 -9.20
CA CYS A 39 -10.64 19.61 -10.28
C CYS A 39 -9.12 19.47 -10.42
N SER A 40 -8.66 18.25 -10.67
CA SER A 40 -7.23 18.00 -10.92
C SER A 40 -7.04 16.95 -12.00
N GLY A 41 -6.08 17.18 -12.87
CA GLY A 41 -5.74 16.25 -13.93
C GLY A 41 -4.23 16.16 -14.15
N LYS A 42 -3.82 15.12 -14.88
CA LYS A 42 -2.42 14.84 -15.17
C LYS A 42 -2.26 14.44 -16.64
N VAL A 43 -1.56 15.26 -17.40
CA VAL A 43 -1.24 15.02 -18.81
C VAL A 43 0.20 14.56 -18.96
N CYS A 44 0.42 13.48 -19.68
CA CYS A 44 1.78 13.00 -19.98
C CYS A 44 2.34 13.80 -21.15
N LEU A 45 3.39 14.61 -20.88
CA LEU A 45 4.09 15.40 -21.89
C LEU A 45 5.12 14.55 -22.64
N ASN A 46 5.88 13.77 -21.91
CA ASN A 46 6.90 12.89 -22.46
C ASN A 46 6.82 11.52 -21.77
N PRO A 47 6.48 10.45 -22.50
CA PRO A 47 6.34 9.12 -21.91
C PRO A 47 7.67 8.53 -21.43
N GLY A 48 8.82 8.99 -21.94
CA GLY A 48 10.13 8.51 -21.51
C GLY A 48 10.23 6.98 -21.48
N TYR A 49 10.66 6.42 -20.33
CA TYR A 49 10.81 4.97 -20.14
C TYR A 49 9.49 4.17 -20.30
N LEU A 50 8.34 4.82 -20.22
CA LEU A 50 7.04 4.15 -20.38
C LEU A 50 6.81 3.63 -21.80
N GLU A 51 7.47 4.21 -22.81
CA GLU A 51 7.38 3.70 -24.19
C GLU A 51 7.89 2.25 -24.28
N VAL A 52 9.01 1.97 -23.59
CA VAL A 52 9.60 0.63 -23.56
C VAL A 52 8.69 -0.36 -22.83
N LEU A 53 8.05 0.10 -21.75
CA LEU A 53 7.19 -0.75 -20.93
C LEU A 53 5.87 -1.08 -21.63
N LYS A 54 5.23 -0.08 -22.26
CA LYS A 54 3.94 -0.28 -22.94
C LYS A 54 4.08 -1.16 -24.19
N GLY A 55 5.18 -1.11 -24.93
CA GLY A 55 5.36 -1.86 -26.19
C GLY A 55 4.29 -1.46 -27.23
N LYS A 56 4.56 -1.67 -28.50
CA LYS A 56 3.54 -1.57 -29.56
C LYS A 56 2.53 -2.72 -29.41
N SER A 57 1.57 -2.60 -28.54
CA SER A 57 0.36 -3.41 -28.55
C SER A 57 -0.81 -2.48 -28.75
N THR A 58 -1.24 -2.37 -30.00
CA THR A 58 -2.62 -2.21 -30.37
C THR A 58 -3.46 -3.12 -29.47
N GLU A 59 -4.50 -2.53 -28.90
CA GLU A 59 -5.67 -3.17 -28.31
C GLU A 59 -5.50 -3.97 -27.01
N SER A 60 -6.31 -3.55 -26.04
CA SER A 60 -6.84 -4.32 -24.92
C SER A 60 -5.87 -5.04 -23.99
N THR A 61 -5.45 -4.34 -22.94
CA THR A 61 -5.36 -4.98 -21.61
C THR A 61 -5.82 -4.00 -20.53
N GLN A 62 -7.10 -4.06 -20.28
CA GLN A 62 -7.74 -3.63 -19.05
C GLN A 62 -7.06 -4.39 -17.90
N ASN A 63 -6.27 -3.73 -17.09
CA ASN A 63 -5.99 -4.03 -15.68
C ASN A 63 -4.66 -3.38 -15.25
N VAL A 64 -4.64 -2.06 -15.16
CA VAL A 64 -3.75 -1.33 -14.23
C VAL A 64 -4.58 -0.21 -13.65
N ASP A 65 -4.81 -0.31 -12.33
CA ASP A 65 -5.46 0.67 -11.45
C ASP A 65 -6.53 1.55 -12.10
N LYS A 66 -7.79 1.18 -11.88
CA LYS A 66 -8.96 2.02 -12.12
C LYS A 66 -8.95 3.23 -11.17
N THR A 67 -8.04 4.15 -11.41
CA THR A 67 -8.16 5.53 -11.00
C THR A 67 -7.78 6.36 -12.22
N GLN A 68 -8.82 6.78 -12.96
CA GLN A 68 -8.83 7.62 -14.16
C GLN A 68 -8.75 6.85 -15.49
N GLU A 69 -9.94 6.49 -16.00
CA GLU A 69 -10.21 6.41 -17.44
C GLU A 69 -10.14 7.83 -17.99
N ASN A 70 -8.99 8.21 -18.55
CA ASN A 70 -8.93 9.38 -19.39
C ASN A 70 -9.50 8.99 -20.75
N THR A 71 -10.76 9.32 -20.99
CA THR A 71 -11.34 9.36 -22.33
C THR A 71 -10.72 10.55 -23.07
N ASP A 72 -10.73 10.55 -24.42
CA ASP A 72 -10.20 11.67 -25.22
C ASP A 72 -10.86 13.01 -24.80
N ASP A 73 -12.11 12.99 -24.36
CA ASP A 73 -12.84 14.14 -23.80
C ASP A 73 -12.21 14.72 -22.52
N GLU A 74 -11.55 13.89 -21.69
CA GLU A 74 -10.86 14.36 -20.49
C GLU A 74 -9.53 15.04 -20.82
N VAL A 75 -8.83 14.62 -21.88
CA VAL A 75 -7.60 15.27 -22.31
C VAL A 75 -7.88 16.68 -22.81
N ASP A 76 -8.93 16.86 -23.62
CA ASP A 76 -9.35 18.17 -24.11
C ASP A 76 -9.81 19.08 -22.95
N SER A 77 -10.52 18.54 -21.98
CA SER A 77 -10.92 19.27 -20.76
C SER A 77 -9.71 19.72 -19.94
N LEU A 78 -8.66 18.90 -19.84
CA LEU A 78 -7.43 19.25 -19.11
C LEU A 78 -6.60 20.32 -19.81
N VAL A 79 -6.61 20.36 -21.15
CA VAL A 79 -5.96 21.45 -21.91
C VAL A 79 -6.65 22.78 -21.63
N ILE A 80 -8.00 22.79 -21.64
CA ILE A 80 -8.79 23.98 -21.31
C ILE A 80 -8.50 24.46 -19.87
N LEU A 81 -8.42 23.53 -18.92
CA LEU A 81 -8.10 23.84 -17.52
C LEU A 81 -6.68 24.42 -17.35
N ALA A 82 -5.72 24.00 -18.19
CA ALA A 82 -4.35 24.50 -18.15
C ALA A 82 -4.22 25.95 -18.63
N GLU A 83 -5.19 26.46 -19.40
CA GLU A 83 -5.23 27.84 -19.87
C GLU A 83 -5.84 28.83 -18.86
N LEU A 84 -6.47 28.29 -17.80
CA LEU A 84 -7.05 29.12 -16.75
C LEU A 84 -5.97 29.78 -15.91
N LYS A 85 -6.11 31.10 -15.69
CA LYS A 85 -5.23 31.89 -14.81
C LYS A 85 -5.93 32.20 -13.51
N LYS A 86 -5.17 32.31 -12.42
CA LYS A 86 -5.69 32.70 -11.11
C LYS A 86 -6.44 34.04 -11.20
N GLY A 87 -7.68 34.07 -10.69
CA GLY A 87 -8.54 35.25 -10.68
C GLY A 87 -9.38 35.43 -11.96
N LYS A 88 -9.38 34.41 -12.87
CA LYS A 88 -10.29 34.45 -14.03
C LYS A 88 -11.68 34.03 -13.58
N GLU A 89 -12.67 34.85 -13.90
CA GLU A 89 -14.09 34.52 -13.71
C GLU A 89 -14.55 33.53 -14.75
N VAL A 90 -15.34 32.55 -14.35
CA VAL A 90 -15.95 31.53 -15.21
C VAL A 90 -17.44 31.45 -14.95
N ASP A 91 -18.23 31.33 -16.02
CA ASP A 91 -19.67 31.17 -15.90
C ASP A 91 -20.06 29.77 -15.48
N VAL A 92 -20.93 29.65 -14.50
CA VAL A 92 -21.50 28.37 -14.07
C VAL A 92 -22.73 28.09 -14.94
N ILE A 93 -22.66 27.08 -15.79
CA ILE A 93 -23.74 26.72 -16.72
C ILE A 93 -24.77 25.82 -16.04
N ASN A 94 -24.29 24.85 -15.24
CA ASN A 94 -25.15 23.87 -14.58
C ASN A 94 -24.46 23.24 -13.35
N TYR A 95 -25.27 22.73 -12.43
CA TYR A 95 -24.83 21.89 -11.31
C TYR A 95 -25.44 20.51 -11.44
N GLU A 96 -24.63 19.50 -11.39
CA GLU A 96 -25.06 18.10 -11.36
C GLU A 96 -24.70 17.47 -10.04
N THR A 97 -25.67 16.88 -9.34
CA THR A 97 -25.44 16.11 -8.14
C THR A 97 -25.27 14.64 -8.52
N LYS A 98 -24.08 14.09 -8.33
CA LYS A 98 -23.82 12.67 -8.48
C LYS A 98 -23.94 11.95 -7.14
N GLU A 99 -24.92 11.06 -7.04
CA GLU A 99 -24.99 10.14 -5.91
C GLU A 99 -23.98 9.00 -6.13
N ALA A 100 -23.11 8.79 -5.17
CA ALA A 100 -22.14 7.71 -5.21
C ALA A 100 -22.05 7.03 -3.84
N GLN A 101 -21.76 5.73 -3.84
CA GLN A 101 -21.49 4.99 -2.63
C GLN A 101 -20.00 4.71 -2.52
N THR A 102 -19.46 4.87 -1.33
CA THR A 102 -18.08 4.47 -1.05
C THR A 102 -17.97 2.95 -1.10
N ASN A 103 -16.97 2.47 -1.80
CA ASN A 103 -16.65 1.04 -1.79
C ASN A 103 -15.76 0.70 -0.60
N PRO A 104 -15.91 -0.48 0.02
CA PRO A 104 -14.97 -0.93 1.03
C PRO A 104 -13.58 -1.08 0.42
N PRO A 105 -12.50 -1.01 1.25
CA PRO A 105 -11.16 -1.26 0.77
C PRO A 105 -11.07 -2.59 0.01
N THR A 106 -10.33 -2.59 -1.10
CA THR A 106 -10.13 -3.81 -1.88
C THR A 106 -9.35 -4.84 -1.09
N ARG A 107 -9.73 -6.13 -1.22
CA ARG A 107 -8.98 -7.23 -0.61
C ARG A 107 -7.57 -7.27 -1.17
N TYR A 108 -6.63 -7.70 -0.33
CA TYR A 108 -5.26 -7.94 -0.79
C TYR A 108 -5.22 -9.06 -1.84
N ASN A 109 -4.39 -8.88 -2.83
CA ASN A 109 -3.92 -9.96 -3.69
C ASN A 109 -2.48 -10.34 -3.32
N SER A 110 -1.93 -11.41 -3.90
CA SER A 110 -0.58 -11.88 -3.59
C SER A 110 0.49 -10.79 -3.74
N GLY A 111 0.40 -9.93 -4.76
CA GLY A 111 1.34 -8.84 -4.97
C GLY A 111 1.18 -7.71 -3.95
N SER A 112 -0.05 -7.24 -3.73
CA SER A 112 -0.30 -6.15 -2.78
C SER A 112 -0.03 -6.57 -1.33
N MET A 113 -0.21 -7.85 -0.99
CA MET A 113 0.15 -8.38 0.33
C MET A 113 1.67 -8.36 0.56
N ILE A 114 2.46 -8.78 -0.44
CA ILE A 114 3.93 -8.69 -0.35
C ILE A 114 4.39 -7.24 -0.14
N LEU A 115 3.78 -6.28 -0.86
CA LEU A 115 4.05 -4.86 -0.67
C LEU A 115 3.63 -4.35 0.71
N ALA A 116 2.48 -4.82 1.23
CA ALA A 116 2.03 -4.49 2.58
C ALA A 116 2.99 -5.02 3.65
N MET A 117 3.48 -6.26 3.50
CA MET A 117 4.50 -6.83 4.38
C MET A 117 5.80 -6.02 4.34
N GLU A 118 6.23 -5.58 3.17
CA GLU A 118 7.40 -4.72 2.99
C GLU A 118 7.23 -3.36 3.67
N ASN A 119 6.05 -2.79 3.56
CA ASN A 119 5.70 -1.48 4.11
C ASN A 119 5.06 -1.54 5.50
N ALA A 120 5.12 -2.69 6.20
CA ALA A 120 4.49 -2.87 7.51
C ALA A 120 4.94 -1.82 8.54
N GLY A 121 6.16 -1.31 8.43
CA GLY A 121 6.67 -0.22 9.26
C GLY A 121 5.87 1.08 9.16
N LYS A 122 5.17 1.33 8.05
CA LYS A 122 4.33 2.55 7.89
C LYS A 122 3.13 2.57 8.84
N LEU A 123 2.74 1.43 9.38
CA LEU A 123 1.65 1.30 10.35
C LEU A 123 2.10 1.59 11.79
N ILE A 124 3.38 1.83 12.01
CA ILE A 124 3.96 2.11 13.33
C ILE A 124 4.00 3.63 13.52
N GLU A 125 3.36 4.11 14.58
CA GLU A 125 3.32 5.53 14.94
C GLU A 125 4.67 6.02 15.50
N ASP A 126 5.40 5.16 16.20
CA ASP A 126 6.71 5.43 16.77
C ASP A 126 7.77 5.54 15.67
N GLU A 127 8.41 6.71 15.57
CA GLU A 127 9.31 7.04 14.48
C GLU A 127 10.63 6.26 14.54
N GLU A 128 11.16 6.00 15.72
CA GLU A 128 12.38 5.18 15.89
C GLU A 128 12.14 3.72 15.47
N LEU A 129 11.03 3.14 15.90
CA LEU A 129 10.65 1.78 15.53
C LEU A 129 10.27 1.69 14.05
N ARG A 130 9.68 2.74 13.50
CA ARG A 130 9.36 2.84 12.07
C ARG A 130 10.61 2.83 11.20
N GLU A 131 11.61 3.65 11.55
CA GLU A 131 12.88 3.73 10.82
C GLU A 131 13.60 2.37 10.79
N GLN A 132 13.52 1.59 11.86
CA GLN A 132 14.16 0.28 11.94
C GLN A 132 13.47 -0.79 11.10
N ILE A 133 12.15 -0.76 10.97
CA ILE A 133 11.42 -1.67 10.04
C ILE A 133 11.42 -1.13 8.60
N LYS A 134 11.75 0.13 8.37
CA LYS A 134 11.69 0.78 7.05
C LYS A 134 12.50 0.06 5.96
N GLY A 135 13.49 -0.72 6.34
CA GLY A 135 14.28 -1.52 5.41
C GLY A 135 13.99 -3.03 5.42
N ALA A 136 13.40 -3.55 6.48
CA ALA A 136 13.20 -4.99 6.67
C ALA A 136 11.74 -5.43 6.44
N GLY A 137 10.75 -4.66 6.94
CA GLY A 137 9.34 -5.05 6.90
C GLY A 137 9.08 -6.35 7.66
N ILE A 138 8.00 -7.04 7.32
CA ILE A 138 7.71 -8.38 7.80
C ILE A 138 8.33 -9.38 6.83
N GLY A 139 9.31 -10.16 7.29
CA GLY A 139 10.07 -11.09 6.48
C GLY A 139 10.96 -10.39 5.44
N THR A 140 11.86 -11.15 4.83
CA THR A 140 12.72 -10.69 3.73
C THR A 140 12.03 -10.86 2.38
N SER A 141 12.56 -10.26 1.32
CA SER A 141 12.06 -10.46 -0.05
C SER A 141 11.99 -11.93 -0.46
N ALA A 142 12.92 -12.77 0.02
CA ALA A 142 12.95 -14.19 -0.26
C ALA A 142 11.90 -14.99 0.54
N THR A 143 11.61 -14.57 1.78
CA THR A 143 10.75 -15.34 2.70
C THR A 143 9.27 -14.97 2.63
N ARG A 144 8.91 -13.76 2.16
CA ARG A 144 7.51 -13.30 2.10
C ARG A 144 6.61 -14.23 1.28
N ALA A 145 7.08 -14.65 0.11
CA ALA A 145 6.33 -15.59 -0.73
C ALA A 145 6.16 -16.96 -0.07
N GLU A 146 7.17 -17.41 0.68
CA GLU A 146 7.11 -18.66 1.44
C GLU A 146 6.15 -18.60 2.62
N ILE A 147 6.10 -17.46 3.32
CA ILE A 147 5.12 -17.22 4.38
C ILE A 147 3.71 -17.34 3.83
N MET A 148 3.42 -16.72 2.68
CA MET A 148 2.11 -16.81 2.03
C MET A 148 1.73 -18.26 1.68
N LYS A 149 2.63 -18.99 1.02
CA LYS A 149 2.44 -20.42 0.70
C LYS A 149 2.23 -21.27 1.96
N LYS A 150 2.94 -20.96 3.04
CA LYS A 150 2.76 -21.67 4.31
C LYS A 150 1.36 -21.41 4.89
N LEU A 151 0.90 -20.16 4.92
CA LEU A 151 -0.43 -19.81 5.42
C LEU A 151 -1.54 -20.48 4.61
N GLU A 152 -1.39 -20.56 3.30
CA GLU A 152 -2.31 -21.28 2.41
C GLU A 152 -2.29 -22.79 2.68
N ARG A 153 -1.10 -23.40 2.77
CA ARG A 153 -0.93 -24.83 3.06
C ARG A 153 -1.55 -25.26 4.38
N ILE A 154 -1.44 -24.45 5.44
CA ILE A 154 -2.06 -24.73 6.74
C ILE A 154 -3.52 -24.30 6.80
N GLN A 155 -4.06 -23.79 5.67
CA GLN A 155 -5.45 -23.39 5.51
C GLN A 155 -5.88 -22.23 6.43
N TYR A 156 -5.00 -21.27 6.67
CA TYR A 156 -5.38 -20.01 7.35
C TYR A 156 -5.90 -18.98 6.36
N ILE A 157 -5.41 -19.01 5.14
CA ILE A 157 -5.88 -18.18 4.03
C ILE A 157 -6.15 -19.06 2.81
N GLN A 158 -6.95 -18.54 1.91
CA GLN A 158 -7.18 -19.09 0.58
C GLN A 158 -6.79 -18.04 -0.47
N ILE A 159 -6.09 -18.46 -1.51
CA ILE A 159 -5.71 -17.61 -2.63
C ILE A 159 -6.45 -18.08 -3.88
N ASN A 160 -7.16 -17.17 -4.53
CA ASN A 160 -7.87 -17.50 -5.77
C ASN A 160 -6.87 -17.62 -6.92
N ASP A 161 -6.84 -18.74 -7.63
CA ASP A 161 -5.87 -19.02 -8.71
C ASP A 161 -5.91 -17.99 -9.84
N LYS A 162 -7.07 -17.45 -10.20
CA LYS A 162 -7.24 -16.52 -11.32
C LYS A 162 -6.98 -15.08 -10.93
N THR A 163 -7.60 -14.61 -9.84
CA THR A 163 -7.55 -13.21 -9.41
C THR A 163 -6.42 -12.93 -8.42
N GLN A 164 -5.83 -13.99 -7.87
CA GLN A 164 -4.82 -13.91 -6.80
C GLN A 164 -5.31 -13.20 -5.53
N ILE A 165 -6.63 -13.03 -5.38
CA ILE A 165 -7.24 -12.41 -4.20
C ILE A 165 -7.11 -13.35 -3.02
N ILE A 166 -6.72 -12.79 -1.88
CA ILE A 166 -6.52 -13.49 -0.62
C ILE A 166 -7.75 -13.30 0.24
N THR A 167 -8.28 -14.41 0.76
CA THR A 167 -9.37 -14.41 1.74
C THR A 167 -8.97 -15.24 2.95
N PRO A 168 -9.32 -14.81 4.18
CA PRO A 168 -9.16 -15.67 5.34
C PRO A 168 -10.12 -16.87 5.21
N THR A 169 -9.72 -17.99 5.79
CA THR A 169 -10.62 -19.13 5.99
C THR A 169 -11.23 -19.07 7.38
N GLN A 170 -12.30 -19.80 7.63
CA GLN A 170 -12.87 -19.93 8.97
C GLN A 170 -11.82 -20.36 10.02
N LYS A 171 -10.94 -21.29 9.65
CA LYS A 171 -9.82 -21.72 10.51
C LYS A 171 -8.86 -20.55 10.80
N GLY A 172 -8.56 -19.74 9.79
CA GLY A 172 -7.69 -18.55 9.95
C GLY A 172 -8.32 -17.52 10.87
N GLU A 173 -9.62 -17.25 10.72
CA GLU A 173 -10.36 -16.32 11.59
C GLU A 173 -10.40 -16.81 13.04
N ILE A 174 -10.69 -18.09 13.28
CA ILE A 174 -10.66 -18.66 14.64
C ILE A 174 -9.28 -18.52 15.28
N ILE A 175 -8.21 -18.83 14.54
CA ILE A 175 -6.84 -18.69 15.08
C ILE A 175 -6.50 -17.22 15.35
N TYR A 176 -6.91 -16.30 14.46
CA TYR A 176 -6.76 -14.87 14.70
C TYR A 176 -7.44 -14.43 16.00
N ASP A 177 -8.70 -14.84 16.20
CA ASP A 177 -9.48 -14.49 17.39
C ASP A 177 -8.84 -15.07 18.67
N ILE A 178 -8.37 -16.32 18.62
CA ILE A 178 -7.65 -16.93 19.75
C ILE A 178 -6.40 -16.12 20.10
N VAL A 179 -5.58 -15.77 19.12
CA VAL A 179 -4.36 -14.99 19.34
C VAL A 179 -4.68 -13.57 19.79
N ASN A 180 -5.67 -12.93 19.20
CA ASN A 180 -6.11 -11.58 19.57
C ASN A 180 -6.62 -11.49 21.00
N ASN A 181 -7.32 -12.52 21.48
CA ASN A 181 -7.83 -12.59 22.84
C ASN A 181 -6.78 -13.02 23.87
N SER A 182 -5.81 -13.85 23.48
CA SER A 182 -4.80 -14.39 24.38
C SER A 182 -3.50 -13.57 24.39
N MET A 183 -3.01 -13.19 23.22
CA MET A 183 -1.71 -12.54 23.03
C MET A 183 -1.78 -11.44 21.94
N PRO A 184 -2.57 -10.37 22.14
CA PRO A 184 -2.78 -9.33 21.11
C PRO A 184 -1.48 -8.66 20.67
N ASP A 185 -0.48 -8.58 21.54
CA ASP A 185 0.82 -7.99 21.22
C ASP A 185 1.52 -8.71 20.06
N MET A 186 1.29 -10.02 19.87
CA MET A 186 1.88 -10.79 18.77
C MET A 186 1.33 -10.39 17.39
N LEU A 187 0.15 -9.77 17.36
CA LEU A 187 -0.44 -9.23 16.14
C LEU A 187 0.00 -7.80 15.87
N ASN A 188 0.77 -7.20 16.80
CA ASN A 188 1.22 -5.82 16.67
C ASN A 188 2.62 -5.78 16.03
N PRO A 189 2.81 -5.10 14.89
CA PRO A 189 4.11 -4.96 14.24
C PRO A 189 5.17 -4.25 15.13
N LYS A 190 4.75 -3.48 16.17
CA LYS A 190 5.67 -2.88 17.14
C LYS A 190 6.50 -3.93 17.90
N LEU A 191 5.90 -5.07 18.22
CA LEU A 191 6.63 -6.15 18.89
C LEU A 191 7.74 -6.71 17.99
N THR A 192 7.42 -6.99 16.72
CA THR A 192 8.41 -7.46 15.76
C THR A 192 9.54 -6.44 15.60
N ALA A 193 9.22 -5.15 15.48
CA ALA A 193 10.20 -4.07 15.40
C ALA A 193 11.14 -4.04 16.61
N SER A 194 10.58 -4.18 17.82
CA SER A 194 11.38 -4.14 19.05
C SER A 194 12.33 -5.34 19.16
N TRP A 195 11.92 -6.52 18.67
CA TRP A 195 12.79 -7.69 18.63
C TRP A 195 13.89 -7.57 17.57
N GLU A 196 13.57 -7.07 16.38
CA GLU A 196 14.56 -6.78 15.33
C GLU A 196 15.60 -5.76 15.82
N LYS A 197 15.16 -4.70 16.53
CA LYS A 197 16.08 -3.75 17.18
C LYS A 197 16.99 -4.43 18.17
N GLY A 198 16.45 -5.30 19.02
CA GLY A 198 17.25 -6.04 19.98
C GLY A 198 18.30 -6.92 19.30
N LEU A 199 17.95 -7.58 18.20
CA LEU A 199 18.88 -8.40 17.42
C LEU A 199 19.99 -7.54 16.77
N ASP A 200 19.64 -6.37 16.23
CA ASP A 200 20.62 -5.44 15.67
C ASP A 200 21.61 -4.93 16.73
N MET A 201 21.12 -4.62 17.94
CA MET A 201 21.96 -4.23 19.08
C MET A 201 22.90 -5.36 19.50
N VAL A 202 22.46 -6.62 19.47
CA VAL A 202 23.33 -7.79 19.71
C VAL A 202 24.39 -7.90 18.62
N ALA A 203 24.01 -7.75 17.35
CA ALA A 203 24.93 -7.80 16.22
C ALA A 203 26.01 -6.69 16.29
N LYS A 204 25.62 -5.49 16.75
CA LYS A 204 26.53 -4.36 17.00
C LYS A 204 27.33 -4.48 18.31
N LYS A 205 27.09 -5.51 19.10
CA LYS A 205 27.71 -5.72 20.43
C LYS A 205 27.38 -4.65 21.47
N GLU A 206 26.25 -3.95 21.29
CA GLU A 206 25.74 -2.96 22.25
C GLU A 206 25.10 -3.61 23.48
N ILE A 207 24.51 -4.81 23.28
CA ILE A 207 24.01 -5.68 24.34
C ILE A 207 24.55 -7.10 24.19
N GLN A 208 24.58 -7.84 25.30
CA GLN A 208 25.01 -9.25 25.30
C GLN A 208 23.86 -10.15 24.82
N SER A 209 24.21 -11.25 24.14
CA SER A 209 23.23 -12.26 23.69
C SER A 209 22.38 -12.79 24.84
N ASP A 210 23.01 -13.05 26.01
CA ASP A 210 22.33 -13.58 27.19
C ASP A 210 21.31 -12.60 27.77
N GLU A 211 21.59 -11.30 27.70
CA GLU A 211 20.63 -10.26 28.12
C GLU A 211 19.41 -10.26 27.19
N PHE A 212 19.63 -10.35 25.89
CA PHE A 212 18.55 -10.42 24.91
C PHE A 212 17.69 -11.68 25.12
N MET A 213 18.35 -12.86 25.27
CA MET A 213 17.65 -14.11 25.54
C MET A 213 16.86 -14.07 26.84
N GLY A 214 17.44 -13.50 27.90
CA GLY A 214 16.71 -13.32 29.16
C GLY A 214 15.46 -12.44 29.06
N LYS A 215 15.48 -11.41 28.19
CA LYS A 215 14.29 -10.60 27.89
C LYS A 215 13.23 -11.42 27.14
N LEU A 216 13.65 -12.23 26.19
CA LEU A 216 12.76 -13.11 25.42
C LEU A 216 12.10 -14.17 26.32
N GLU A 217 12.88 -14.83 27.18
CA GLU A 217 12.38 -15.82 28.13
C GLU A 217 11.35 -15.19 29.11
N LYS A 218 11.65 -14.03 29.69
CA LYS A 218 10.71 -13.30 30.54
C LYS A 218 9.41 -12.97 29.83
N TYR A 219 9.50 -12.54 28.58
CA TYR A 219 8.32 -12.28 27.75
C TYR A 219 7.47 -13.55 27.58
N ILE A 220 8.09 -14.65 27.18
CA ILE A 220 7.41 -15.94 27.00
C ILE A 220 6.73 -16.39 28.30
N HIS A 221 7.47 -16.40 29.42
CA HIS A 221 6.93 -16.77 30.74
C HIS A 221 5.75 -15.88 31.17
N SER A 222 5.83 -14.57 30.92
CA SER A 222 4.74 -13.65 31.26
C SER A 222 3.44 -13.95 30.51
N LYS A 223 3.57 -14.40 29.25
CA LYS A 223 2.40 -14.78 28.43
C LYS A 223 1.84 -16.14 28.82
N PHE A 224 2.72 -17.12 29.15
CA PHE A 224 2.32 -18.45 29.58
C PHE A 224 1.55 -18.41 30.87
N ASN A 225 2.04 -17.68 31.86
CA ASN A 225 1.35 -17.52 33.16
C ASN A 225 -0.03 -16.85 33.04
N ARG A 226 -0.19 -15.96 32.06
CA ARG A 226 -1.48 -15.29 31.79
C ARG A 226 -2.54 -16.20 31.15
N LEU A 227 -2.10 -17.22 30.42
CA LEU A 227 -2.99 -18.23 29.81
C LEU A 227 -3.50 -19.27 30.82
N VAL A 228 -2.71 -19.57 31.85
CA VAL A 228 -3.05 -20.58 32.89
C VAL A 228 -4.08 -20.04 33.91
N VAL A 229 -4.20 -18.74 34.08
CA VAL A 229 -5.07 -18.10 35.10
C VAL A 229 -6.52 -17.85 34.64
N LYS A 230 -6.89 -18.23 33.42
CA LYS A 230 -8.26 -18.04 32.88
C LYS A 230 -9.08 -19.33 32.82
N TYR A 231 -8.95 -20.23 33.80
CA TYR A 231 -9.89 -21.33 34.05
C TYR A 231 -10.78 -21.01 35.24
#